data_d014ba26f80db2d4cf013be861e65971
#
_entry.id   d014ba26f80db2d4cf013be861e65971
#
_cell.length_a   1.000
_cell.length_b   1.000
_cell.length_c   1.000
_cell.angle_alpha   90.00
_cell.angle_beta   90.00
_cell.angle_gamma   90.00
#
_symmetry.space_group_name_H-M   'P 1'
#
loop_
_entity.id
_entity.type
_entity.pdbx_description
1 polymer ?
#
loop_
_entity_poly.entity_id
_entity_poly.type
_entity_poly.pdbx_seq_one_letter_code
_entity_poly.pdbx_strand_id
1 'polypeptide(L)'
;VFSWTAAFNRNTALFYKKWMRDVAAESSLEKGVPHVVPDILGSYSSSAWSDVAVIVPWVVYQIYGDKGILEENWKCMHEWVDYIKNNCEENGLWQSGFQYGDWLALDKEESADRTGATDKYMIANAYYLYVTELVKKTAEVLGKDEEAKKYANLYETTLDAFQREYYTETGRIVSETQTGAIISLYFNLAREKDGLATGFVGTPSNRTDPLMNQE
;
A
#
# COMPACT_ATOMS: atom_id res chain seq x y z
N VAL A 1 7.09 0.76 7.24
CA VAL A 1 6.66 0.22 8.55
C VAL A 1 7.07 1.14 9.69
N PHE A 2 8.33 1.56 9.78
CA PHE A 2 8.85 2.28 10.95
C PHE A 2 8.59 3.80 10.95
N SER A 3 8.12 4.41 9.87
CA SER A 3 8.02 5.88 9.72
C SER A 3 7.12 6.53 10.78
N TRP A 4 5.99 5.95 11.12
CA TRP A 4 5.13 6.40 12.21
C TRP A 4 5.87 6.35 13.56
N THR A 5 6.44 5.21 13.90
CA THR A 5 7.16 5.02 15.16
C THR A 5 8.37 5.94 15.28
N ALA A 6 9.11 6.15 14.20
CA ALA A 6 10.24 7.07 14.16
C ALA A 6 9.79 8.51 14.45
N ALA A 7 8.68 8.94 13.86
CA ALA A 7 8.14 10.28 14.04
C ALA A 7 7.62 10.54 15.46
N PHE A 8 7.08 9.53 16.14
CA PHE A 8 6.74 9.65 17.57
C PHE A 8 7.97 9.83 18.47
N ASN A 9 9.08 9.21 18.12
CA ASN A 9 10.29 9.24 18.94
C ASN A 9 11.20 10.43 18.64
N ARG A 10 11.19 10.94 17.42
CA ARG A 10 12.09 11.99 16.95
C ARG A 10 11.41 12.87 15.89
N ASN A 11 11.84 14.11 15.77
CA ASN A 11 11.50 14.91 14.59
C ASN A 11 12.26 14.37 13.37
N THR A 12 11.57 13.66 12.51
CA THR A 12 12.15 12.98 11.33
C THR A 12 11.82 13.68 10.01
N ALA A 13 11.16 14.83 10.03
CA ALA A 13 10.70 15.51 8.83
C ALA A 13 11.81 15.74 7.79
N LEU A 14 12.93 16.37 8.21
CA LEU A 14 14.05 16.64 7.31
C LEU A 14 14.77 15.38 6.83
N PHE A 15 14.87 14.38 7.70
CA PHE A 15 15.47 13.08 7.34
C PHE A 15 14.66 12.41 6.23
N TYR A 16 13.34 12.27 6.41
CA TYR A 16 12.50 11.64 5.39
C TYR A 16 12.41 12.49 4.12
N LYS A 17 12.36 13.81 4.23
CA LYS A 17 12.36 14.68 3.06
C LYS A 17 13.61 14.48 2.20
N LYS A 18 14.78 14.42 2.84
CA LYS A 18 16.05 14.11 2.13
C LYS A 18 16.02 12.72 1.51
N TRP A 19 15.66 11.71 2.30
CA TRP A 19 15.67 10.32 1.85
C TRP A 19 14.68 10.07 0.71
N MET A 20 13.50 10.69 0.75
CA MET A 20 12.52 10.56 -0.34
C MET A 20 12.99 11.17 -1.67
N ARG A 21 13.87 12.20 -1.62
CA ARG A 21 14.54 12.69 -2.83
C ARG A 21 15.48 11.65 -3.44
N ASP A 22 16.20 10.91 -2.59
CA ASP A 22 17.08 9.84 -3.05
C ASP A 22 16.25 8.69 -3.65
N VAL A 23 15.15 8.30 -2.99
CA VAL A 23 14.21 7.30 -3.52
C VAL A 23 13.67 7.74 -4.88
N ALA A 24 13.21 8.97 -5.01
CA ALA A 24 12.67 9.50 -6.26
C ALA A 24 13.73 9.57 -7.38
N ALA A 25 14.99 9.86 -7.04
CA ALA A 25 16.09 9.91 -8.01
C ALA A 25 16.44 8.55 -8.62
N GLU A 26 16.22 7.46 -7.88
CA GLU A 26 16.52 6.10 -8.33
C GLU A 26 15.28 5.33 -8.84
N SER A 27 14.11 5.95 -8.78
CA SER A 27 12.83 5.37 -9.21
C SER A 27 12.47 5.82 -10.63
N SER A 28 11.75 4.98 -11.36
CA SER A 28 11.16 5.34 -12.67
C SER A 28 9.94 4.48 -12.99
N LEU A 29 9.11 4.95 -13.93
CA LEU A 29 7.96 4.18 -14.42
C LEU A 29 8.36 2.83 -15.04
N GLU A 30 9.57 2.71 -15.60
CA GLU A 30 10.05 1.49 -16.25
C GLU A 30 10.62 0.48 -15.26
N LYS A 31 11.34 0.96 -14.24
CA LYS A 31 12.06 0.12 -13.27
C LYS A 31 11.32 -0.08 -11.96
N GLY A 32 10.32 0.77 -11.69
CA GLY A 32 9.67 0.83 -10.39
C GLY A 32 10.52 1.54 -9.35
N VAL A 33 10.35 1.15 -8.09
CA VAL A 33 11.06 1.69 -6.92
C VAL A 33 11.96 0.62 -6.34
N PRO A 34 13.28 0.84 -6.22
CA PRO A 34 14.19 -0.19 -5.74
C PRO A 34 13.95 -0.54 -4.27
N HIS A 35 14.29 -1.77 -3.89
CA HIS A 35 14.13 -2.26 -2.50
C HIS A 35 15.01 -1.54 -1.49
N VAL A 36 16.14 -1.03 -1.93
CA VAL A 36 17.09 -0.26 -1.12
C VAL A 36 17.57 0.97 -1.90
N VAL A 37 17.91 2.03 -1.18
CA VAL A 37 18.46 3.26 -1.76
C VAL A 37 19.71 3.64 -0.98
N PRO A 38 20.89 3.70 -1.61
CA PRO A 38 21.18 3.46 -3.04
C PRO A 38 20.89 2.04 -3.50
N ASP A 39 20.50 1.88 -4.79
CA ASP A 39 20.15 0.58 -5.39
C ASP A 39 21.40 -0.27 -5.63
N ILE A 40 21.78 -1.02 -4.62
CA ILE A 40 22.89 -1.99 -4.66
C ILE A 40 22.43 -3.43 -4.96
N LEU A 41 21.13 -3.65 -5.09
CA LEU A 41 20.53 -4.98 -5.32
C LEU A 41 20.10 -5.21 -6.77
N GLY A 42 20.16 -4.18 -7.63
CA GLY A 42 19.92 -4.32 -9.04
C GLY A 42 18.45 -4.23 -9.47
N SER A 43 17.76 -3.20 -9.05
CA SER A 43 16.46 -2.77 -9.62
C SER A 43 15.33 -3.81 -9.52
N TYR A 44 15.16 -4.43 -8.39
CA TYR A 44 13.94 -5.18 -8.07
C TYR A 44 12.93 -4.28 -7.37
N SER A 45 11.66 -4.49 -7.69
CA SER A 45 10.53 -3.80 -7.05
C SER A 45 9.53 -4.83 -6.55
N SER A 46 8.93 -4.57 -5.39
CA SER A 46 7.85 -5.41 -4.84
C SER A 46 6.95 -4.59 -3.91
N SER A 47 5.73 -5.04 -3.76
CA SER A 47 4.81 -4.47 -2.76
C SER A 47 5.38 -4.52 -1.36
N ALA A 48 4.86 -3.67 -0.48
CA ALA A 48 5.27 -3.44 0.90
C ALA A 48 6.66 -2.80 1.05
N TRP A 49 7.67 -3.18 0.27
CA TRP A 49 8.99 -2.55 0.27
C TRP A 49 9.03 -1.28 -0.57
N SER A 50 8.70 -1.38 -1.85
CA SER A 50 8.72 -0.26 -2.79
C SER A 50 7.59 0.75 -2.55
N ASP A 51 6.55 0.37 -1.82
CA ASP A 51 5.46 1.24 -1.37
C ASP A 51 5.93 2.40 -0.49
N VAL A 52 7.17 2.36 -0.03
CA VAL A 52 7.84 3.48 0.63
C VAL A 52 7.71 4.79 -0.14
N ALA A 53 7.72 4.73 -1.47
CA ALA A 53 7.56 5.87 -2.36
C ALA A 53 6.25 6.65 -2.12
N VAL A 54 5.20 5.97 -1.67
CA VAL A 54 3.87 6.56 -1.40
C VAL A 54 3.63 6.73 0.10
N ILE A 55 3.93 5.69 0.88
CA ILE A 55 3.57 5.65 2.31
C ILE A 55 4.35 6.69 3.11
N VAL A 56 5.65 6.86 2.87
CA VAL A 56 6.47 7.78 3.69
C VAL A 56 6.11 9.25 3.45
N PRO A 57 5.96 9.75 2.21
CA PRO A 57 5.48 11.12 2.00
C PRO A 57 4.13 11.38 2.66
N TRP A 58 3.20 10.43 2.56
CA TRP A 58 1.89 10.54 3.20
C TRP A 58 1.99 10.60 4.73
N VAL A 59 2.80 9.73 5.35
CA VAL A 59 3.02 9.74 6.80
C VAL A 59 3.64 11.06 7.28
N VAL A 60 4.61 11.58 6.56
CA VAL A 60 5.25 12.88 6.91
C VAL A 60 4.23 14.01 6.80
N TYR A 61 3.43 14.02 5.74
CA TYR A 61 2.33 14.99 5.61
C TYR A 61 1.35 14.91 6.79
N GLN A 62 0.91 13.71 7.13
CA GLN A 62 -0.05 13.48 8.22
C GLN A 62 0.48 13.98 9.58
N ILE A 63 1.76 13.78 9.87
CA ILE A 63 2.34 14.10 11.17
C ILE A 63 2.75 15.57 11.27
N TYR A 64 3.30 16.13 10.19
CA TYR A 64 3.92 17.46 10.24
C TYR A 64 3.13 18.52 9.47
N GLY A 65 2.06 18.16 8.76
CA GLY A 65 1.29 19.09 7.91
C GLY A 65 2.06 19.61 6.70
N ASP A 66 3.24 19.04 6.39
CA ASP A 66 4.09 19.50 5.28
C ASP A 66 3.54 19.00 3.92
N LYS A 67 2.67 19.81 3.31
CA LYS A 67 2.15 19.56 1.96
C LYS A 67 3.26 19.54 0.91
N GLY A 68 4.36 20.26 1.13
CA GLY A 68 5.49 20.33 0.20
C GLY A 68 6.15 18.98 -0.06
N ILE A 69 6.12 18.05 0.91
CA ILE A 69 6.65 16.70 0.66
C ILE A 69 5.80 15.92 -0.34
N LEU A 70 4.48 16.11 -0.33
CA LEU A 70 3.57 15.50 -1.31
C LEU A 70 3.83 16.09 -2.72
N GLU A 71 4.00 17.41 -2.81
CA GLU A 71 4.29 18.11 -4.06
C GLU A 71 5.61 17.64 -4.67
N GLU A 72 6.68 17.58 -3.86
CA GLU A 72 8.03 17.16 -4.30
C GLU A 72 8.04 15.70 -4.75
N ASN A 73 7.25 14.82 -4.14
CA ASN A 73 7.27 13.38 -4.43
C ASN A 73 6.10 12.93 -5.32
N TRP A 74 5.22 13.82 -5.73
CA TRP A 74 4.02 13.47 -6.52
C TRP A 74 4.34 12.57 -7.70
N LYS A 75 5.37 12.90 -8.48
CA LYS A 75 5.78 12.10 -9.63
C LYS A 75 6.15 10.68 -9.23
N CYS A 76 7.02 10.50 -8.24
CA CYS A 76 7.43 9.18 -7.78
C CYS A 76 6.25 8.37 -7.23
N MET A 77 5.34 9.01 -6.49
CA MET A 77 4.16 8.38 -5.89
C MET A 77 3.22 7.79 -6.96
N HIS A 78 2.82 8.61 -7.94
CA HIS A 78 1.89 8.13 -8.95
C HIS A 78 2.53 7.19 -9.98
N GLU A 79 3.80 7.41 -10.36
CA GLU A 79 4.54 6.50 -11.25
C GLU A 79 4.72 5.12 -10.63
N TRP A 80 4.85 5.02 -9.30
CA TRP A 80 4.87 3.72 -8.62
C TRP A 80 3.55 2.95 -8.78
N VAL A 81 2.42 3.61 -8.59
CA VAL A 81 1.09 3.01 -8.80
C VAL A 81 0.89 2.64 -10.28
N ASP A 82 1.28 3.53 -11.20
CA ASP A 82 1.20 3.26 -12.63
C ASP A 82 2.15 2.11 -13.04
N TYR A 83 3.33 1.96 -12.42
CA TYR A 83 4.22 0.81 -12.60
C TYR A 83 3.53 -0.50 -12.18
N ILE A 84 2.92 -0.55 -11.00
CA ILE A 84 2.17 -1.73 -10.56
C ILE A 84 1.08 -2.07 -11.58
N LYS A 85 0.27 -1.08 -11.97
CA LYS A 85 -0.79 -1.24 -12.97
C LYS A 85 -0.28 -1.85 -14.28
N ASN A 86 0.88 -1.39 -14.75
CA ASN A 86 1.47 -1.85 -16.00
C ASN A 86 2.04 -3.29 -15.90
N ASN A 87 2.24 -3.81 -14.68
CA ASN A 87 2.70 -5.17 -14.41
C ASN A 87 1.57 -6.10 -13.94
N CYS A 88 0.32 -5.64 -13.95
CA CYS A 88 -0.83 -6.48 -13.66
C CYS A 88 -1.14 -7.41 -14.84
N GLU A 89 -1.69 -8.56 -14.52
CA GLU A 89 -2.27 -9.50 -15.49
C GLU A 89 -3.60 -8.95 -16.06
N GLU A 90 -4.19 -9.67 -17.02
CA GLU A 90 -5.44 -9.25 -17.67
C GLU A 90 -6.62 -9.06 -16.69
N ASN A 91 -6.60 -9.76 -15.55
CA ASN A 91 -7.59 -9.61 -14.49
C ASN A 91 -7.43 -8.34 -13.64
N GLY A 92 -6.41 -7.51 -13.90
CA GLY A 92 -6.13 -6.26 -13.20
C GLY A 92 -5.39 -6.43 -11.87
N LEU A 93 -4.86 -7.62 -11.58
CA LEU A 93 -4.09 -7.93 -10.37
C LEU A 93 -2.62 -8.19 -10.69
N TRP A 94 -1.75 -7.80 -9.79
CA TRP A 94 -0.32 -8.08 -9.89
C TRP A 94 -0.02 -9.46 -9.31
N GLN A 95 0.05 -10.47 -10.18
CA GLN A 95 0.18 -11.88 -9.82
C GLN A 95 1.47 -12.52 -10.35
N SER A 96 2.47 -11.70 -10.70
CA SER A 96 3.74 -12.16 -11.25
C SER A 96 4.94 -11.51 -10.56
N GLY A 97 6.13 -11.99 -10.87
CA GLY A 97 7.38 -11.45 -10.37
C GLY A 97 7.68 -11.81 -8.91
N PHE A 98 8.73 -11.16 -8.39
CA PHE A 98 9.18 -11.38 -7.02
C PHE A 98 8.35 -10.56 -6.03
N GLN A 99 7.87 -11.22 -4.97
CA GLN A 99 7.19 -10.60 -3.84
C GLN A 99 7.69 -11.23 -2.54
N TYR A 100 7.94 -10.40 -1.52
CA TYR A 100 8.36 -10.88 -0.20
C TYR A 100 7.25 -11.61 0.55
N GLY A 101 5.99 -11.25 0.30
CA GLY A 101 4.86 -11.82 1.04
C GLY A 101 4.93 -11.52 2.54
N ASP A 102 4.46 -12.43 3.36
CA ASP A 102 4.57 -12.36 4.82
C ASP A 102 5.97 -12.85 5.25
N TRP A 103 6.95 -11.95 5.10
CA TRP A 103 8.36 -12.25 5.24
C TRP A 103 8.74 -12.57 6.68
N LEU A 104 9.43 -13.68 6.88
CA LEU A 104 9.85 -14.22 8.18
C LEU A 104 8.68 -14.62 9.10
N ALA A 105 7.51 -14.90 8.57
CA ALA A 105 6.44 -15.49 9.36
C ALA A 105 6.85 -16.87 9.91
N LEU A 106 6.34 -17.20 11.11
CA LEU A 106 6.67 -18.42 11.84
C LEU A 106 5.61 -19.52 11.66
N ASP A 107 4.77 -19.40 10.67
CA ASP A 107 3.63 -20.28 10.41
C ASP A 107 3.92 -21.39 9.38
N LYS A 108 5.15 -21.49 8.91
CA LYS A 108 5.66 -22.59 8.10
C LYS A 108 6.80 -23.32 8.81
N GLU A 109 6.89 -24.63 8.60
CA GLU A 109 8.08 -25.39 8.95
C GLU A 109 9.31 -24.83 8.22
N GLU A 110 10.51 -25.03 8.79
CA GLU A 110 11.78 -24.55 8.22
C GLU A 110 11.90 -24.95 6.73
N SER A 111 11.50 -24.06 5.84
CA SER A 111 11.72 -24.18 4.42
C SER A 111 12.74 -23.14 3.97
N ALA A 112 13.40 -23.40 2.83
CA ALA A 112 14.30 -22.42 2.20
C ALA A 112 13.56 -21.13 1.79
N ASP A 113 12.24 -21.20 1.68
CA ASP A 113 11.35 -20.07 1.42
C ASP A 113 10.93 -19.41 2.76
N ARG A 114 11.41 -18.19 2.99
CA ARG A 114 11.11 -17.41 4.20
C ARG A 114 9.77 -16.67 4.16
N THR A 115 8.94 -16.92 3.16
CA THR A 115 7.59 -16.37 3.07
C THR A 115 6.63 -17.18 3.93
N GLY A 116 5.70 -16.53 4.62
CA GLY A 116 4.65 -17.17 5.40
C GLY A 116 3.61 -17.90 4.54
N ALA A 117 2.62 -18.48 5.19
CA ALA A 117 1.55 -19.24 4.52
C ALA A 117 0.55 -18.34 3.76
N THR A 118 0.49 -17.05 4.06
CA THR A 118 -0.37 -16.11 3.32
C THR A 118 0.09 -15.97 1.87
N ASP A 119 -0.86 -16.06 0.93
CA ASP A 119 -0.55 -15.85 -0.48
C ASP A 119 0.13 -14.49 -0.70
N LYS A 120 1.33 -14.53 -1.31
CA LYS A 120 2.16 -13.34 -1.49
C LYS A 120 1.55 -12.33 -2.47
N TYR A 121 0.77 -12.80 -3.43
CA TYR A 121 0.10 -11.94 -4.39
C TYR A 121 -1.16 -11.31 -3.80
N MET A 122 -1.82 -12.00 -2.88
CA MET A 122 -2.88 -11.39 -2.08
C MET A 122 -2.34 -10.19 -1.29
N ILE A 123 -1.19 -10.36 -0.61
CA ILE A 123 -0.52 -9.27 0.10
C ILE A 123 -0.14 -8.15 -0.87
N ALA A 124 0.48 -8.49 -2.00
CA ALA A 124 0.89 -7.51 -3.01
C ALA A 124 -0.28 -6.66 -3.50
N ASN A 125 -1.42 -7.28 -3.81
CA ASN A 125 -2.60 -6.56 -4.31
C ASN A 125 -3.33 -5.79 -3.22
N ALA A 126 -3.30 -6.25 -1.97
CA ALA A 126 -3.80 -5.46 -0.83
C ALA A 126 -2.99 -4.16 -0.65
N TYR A 127 -1.67 -4.22 -0.75
CA TYR A 127 -0.81 -3.03 -0.73
C TYR A 127 -0.99 -2.16 -1.98
N TYR A 128 -1.18 -2.75 -3.16
CA TYR A 128 -1.50 -2.01 -4.37
C TYR A 128 -2.76 -1.15 -4.20
N LEU A 129 -3.83 -1.72 -3.63
CA LEU A 129 -5.05 -0.99 -3.28
C LEU A 129 -4.75 0.14 -2.28
N TYR A 130 -4.00 -0.17 -1.23
CA TYR A 130 -3.65 0.82 -0.20
C TYR A 130 -2.88 2.01 -0.79
N VAL A 131 -1.83 1.78 -1.57
CA VAL A 131 -1.06 2.90 -2.16
C VAL A 131 -1.85 3.64 -3.24
N THR A 132 -2.74 2.97 -3.97
CA THR A 132 -3.65 3.64 -4.92
C THR A 132 -4.59 4.61 -4.20
N GLU A 133 -5.15 4.20 -3.06
CA GLU A 133 -5.97 5.08 -2.22
C GLU A 133 -5.17 6.26 -1.67
N LEU A 134 -3.92 6.05 -1.26
CA LEU A 134 -3.05 7.15 -0.79
C LEU A 134 -2.68 8.12 -1.91
N VAL A 135 -2.45 7.64 -3.13
CA VAL A 135 -2.19 8.51 -4.29
C VAL A 135 -3.43 9.31 -4.65
N LYS A 136 -4.63 8.71 -4.61
CA LYS A 136 -5.89 9.42 -4.78
C LYS A 136 -6.04 10.56 -3.75
N LYS A 137 -5.88 10.25 -2.46
CA LYS A 137 -5.94 11.25 -1.37
C LYS A 137 -4.89 12.35 -1.54
N THR A 138 -3.70 11.98 -1.98
CA THR A 138 -2.63 12.96 -2.28
C THR A 138 -3.05 13.88 -3.42
N ALA A 139 -3.63 13.35 -4.48
CA ALA A 139 -4.17 14.15 -5.59
C ALA A 139 -5.23 15.16 -5.10
N GLU A 140 -6.15 14.72 -4.25
CA GLU A 140 -7.18 15.57 -3.62
C GLU A 140 -6.53 16.71 -2.80
N VAL A 141 -5.57 16.40 -1.94
CA VAL A 141 -4.83 17.40 -1.14
C VAL A 141 -4.09 18.41 -2.03
N LEU A 142 -3.56 17.95 -3.17
CA LEU A 142 -2.83 18.79 -4.13
C LEU A 142 -3.73 19.55 -5.10
N GLY A 143 -5.07 19.32 -5.07
CA GLY A 143 -6.02 19.93 -5.99
C GLY A 143 -5.90 19.42 -7.43
N LYS A 144 -5.50 18.16 -7.61
CA LYS A 144 -5.33 17.47 -8.91
C LYS A 144 -6.57 16.62 -9.20
N ASP A 145 -7.68 17.28 -9.52
CA ASP A 145 -9.01 16.64 -9.60
C ASP A 145 -9.08 15.50 -10.62
N GLU A 146 -8.44 15.64 -11.78
CA GLU A 146 -8.47 14.61 -12.82
C GLU A 146 -7.66 13.38 -12.41
N GLU A 147 -6.52 13.58 -11.78
CA GLU A 147 -5.73 12.49 -11.20
C GLU A 147 -6.45 11.81 -10.04
N ALA A 148 -7.13 12.58 -9.19
CA ALA A 148 -7.95 12.01 -8.11
C ALA A 148 -9.04 11.09 -8.67
N LYS A 149 -9.76 11.50 -9.72
CA LYS A 149 -10.74 10.66 -10.42
C LYS A 149 -10.10 9.43 -11.07
N LYS A 150 -8.94 9.61 -11.73
CA LYS A 150 -8.18 8.49 -12.34
C LYS A 150 -7.90 7.40 -11.31
N TYR A 151 -7.35 7.78 -10.14
CA TYR A 151 -6.96 6.82 -9.11
C TYR A 151 -8.16 6.30 -8.31
N ALA A 152 -9.25 7.06 -8.19
CA ALA A 152 -10.51 6.55 -7.67
C ALA A 152 -11.06 5.41 -8.53
N ASN A 153 -11.14 5.60 -9.85
CA ASN A 153 -11.60 4.58 -10.78
C ASN A 153 -10.67 3.35 -10.77
N LEU A 154 -9.35 3.57 -10.70
CA LEU A 154 -8.38 2.48 -10.59
C LEU A 154 -8.58 1.67 -9.31
N TYR A 155 -8.77 2.34 -8.17
CA TYR A 155 -9.05 1.70 -6.90
C TYR A 155 -10.29 0.81 -6.96
N GLU A 156 -11.42 1.34 -7.44
CA GLU A 156 -12.69 0.60 -7.54
C GLU A 156 -12.57 -0.64 -8.45
N THR A 157 -11.95 -0.50 -9.61
CA THR A 157 -11.76 -1.62 -10.53
C THR A 157 -10.82 -2.69 -9.97
N THR A 158 -9.76 -2.28 -9.30
CA THR A 158 -8.81 -3.20 -8.65
C THR A 158 -9.43 -3.85 -7.42
N LEU A 159 -10.24 -3.13 -6.65
CA LEU A 159 -10.95 -3.67 -5.48
C LEU A 159 -11.96 -4.74 -5.91
N ASP A 160 -12.70 -4.51 -6.97
CA ASP A 160 -13.63 -5.51 -7.52
C ASP A 160 -12.88 -6.77 -8.00
N ALA A 161 -11.75 -6.60 -8.67
CA ALA A 161 -10.90 -7.72 -9.07
C ALA A 161 -10.34 -8.48 -7.86
N PHE A 162 -9.84 -7.77 -6.85
CA PHE A 162 -9.33 -8.33 -5.60
C PHE A 162 -10.41 -9.13 -4.86
N GLN A 163 -11.62 -8.58 -4.78
CA GLN A 163 -12.74 -9.23 -4.12
C GLN A 163 -13.23 -10.47 -4.88
N ARG A 164 -13.16 -10.49 -6.20
CA ARG A 164 -13.47 -11.69 -6.99
C ARG A 164 -12.46 -12.80 -6.79
N GLU A 165 -11.19 -12.47 -6.66
CA GLU A 165 -10.09 -13.42 -6.50
C GLU A 165 -10.00 -13.99 -5.09
N TYR A 166 -10.10 -13.12 -4.07
CA TYR A 166 -9.74 -13.48 -2.69
C TYR A 166 -10.92 -13.60 -1.74
N TYR A 167 -12.16 -13.46 -2.22
CA TYR A 167 -13.35 -13.64 -1.40
C TYR A 167 -14.35 -14.60 -2.04
N THR A 168 -14.98 -15.41 -1.21
CA THR A 168 -16.13 -16.21 -1.63
C THR A 168 -17.36 -15.33 -1.91
N GLU A 169 -18.36 -15.88 -2.59
CA GLU A 169 -19.64 -15.18 -2.81
C GLU A 169 -20.34 -14.76 -1.51
N THR A 170 -20.08 -15.46 -0.43
CA THR A 170 -20.63 -15.15 0.91
C THR A 170 -19.80 -14.10 1.65
N GLY A 171 -18.75 -13.55 1.04
CA GLY A 171 -17.88 -12.52 1.62
C GLY A 171 -16.81 -13.05 2.57
N ARG A 172 -16.58 -14.38 2.63
CA ARG A 172 -15.49 -14.95 3.40
C ARG A 172 -14.18 -14.82 2.62
N ILE A 173 -13.12 -14.33 3.30
CA ILE A 173 -11.78 -14.34 2.71
C ILE A 173 -11.26 -15.78 2.51
N VAL A 174 -10.60 -16.03 1.40
CA VAL A 174 -10.04 -17.34 1.06
C VAL A 174 -8.81 -17.67 1.91
N SER A 175 -8.08 -16.66 2.39
CA SER A 175 -6.91 -16.88 3.26
C SER A 175 -7.31 -17.36 4.65
N GLU A 176 -6.68 -18.45 5.11
CA GLU A 176 -6.87 -18.99 6.47
C GLU A 176 -5.84 -18.45 7.47
N THR A 177 -4.99 -17.51 7.08
CA THR A 177 -3.94 -16.94 7.91
C THR A 177 -4.40 -15.67 8.64
N GLN A 178 -3.79 -15.39 9.80
CA GLN A 178 -4.03 -14.15 10.53
C GLN A 178 -3.63 -12.92 9.70
N THR A 179 -2.50 -12.98 9.01
CA THR A 179 -1.99 -11.89 8.16
C THR A 179 -2.99 -11.53 7.07
N GLY A 180 -3.54 -12.52 6.36
CA GLY A 180 -4.56 -12.27 5.34
C GLY A 180 -5.80 -11.59 5.89
N ALA A 181 -6.30 -12.04 7.05
CA ALA A 181 -7.46 -11.45 7.72
C ALA A 181 -7.17 -10.01 8.19
N ILE A 182 -6.01 -9.78 8.82
CA ILE A 182 -5.62 -8.46 9.35
C ILE A 182 -5.45 -7.45 8.21
N ILE A 183 -4.74 -7.80 7.13
CA ILE A 183 -4.53 -6.90 5.99
C ILE A 183 -5.87 -6.54 5.34
N SER A 184 -6.76 -7.51 5.16
CA SER A 184 -8.09 -7.26 4.61
C SER A 184 -8.92 -6.28 5.44
N LEU A 185 -8.88 -6.42 6.76
CA LEU A 185 -9.58 -5.52 7.67
C LEU A 185 -8.90 -4.14 7.74
N TYR A 186 -7.59 -4.12 7.86
CA TYR A 186 -6.82 -2.89 8.02
C TYR A 186 -6.93 -1.96 6.81
N PHE A 187 -6.93 -2.53 5.60
CA PHE A 187 -7.08 -1.77 4.36
C PHE A 187 -8.54 -1.66 3.88
N ASN A 188 -9.51 -2.16 4.67
CA ASN A 188 -10.94 -2.11 4.34
C ASN A 188 -11.30 -2.75 3.00
N LEU A 189 -10.76 -3.95 2.73
CA LEU A 189 -10.92 -4.65 1.46
C LEU A 189 -12.10 -5.63 1.42
N ALA A 190 -12.76 -5.85 2.56
CA ALA A 190 -13.85 -6.80 2.68
C ALA A 190 -15.09 -6.37 1.87
N ARG A 191 -15.81 -7.36 1.32
CA ARG A 191 -17.12 -7.11 0.71
C ARG A 191 -18.12 -6.72 1.80
N GLU A 192 -18.74 -5.57 1.65
CA GLU A 192 -19.98 -5.27 2.37
C GLU A 192 -21.13 -6.03 1.67
N LYS A 193 -21.56 -7.15 2.24
CA LYS A 193 -22.85 -7.74 1.93
C LYS A 193 -23.73 -7.63 3.16
N ASP A 194 -24.81 -6.86 3.04
CA ASP A 194 -25.99 -6.84 3.92
C ASP A 194 -25.72 -6.66 5.42
N GLY A 195 -24.80 -5.80 5.81
CA GLY A 195 -24.54 -5.48 7.21
C GLY A 195 -23.80 -6.57 8.00
N LEU A 196 -23.37 -7.63 7.35
CA LEU A 196 -22.50 -8.66 7.91
C LEU A 196 -21.05 -8.35 7.53
N ALA A 197 -20.43 -7.47 8.33
CA ALA A 197 -18.99 -7.55 8.49
C ALA A 197 -18.70 -8.95 9.03
N THR A 198 -18.14 -9.78 8.15
CA THR A 198 -17.82 -11.16 8.42
C THR A 198 -17.13 -11.30 9.76
N GLY A 199 -17.76 -11.93 10.70
CA GLY A 199 -17.31 -12.68 11.90
C GLY A 199 -16.08 -12.27 12.69
N PHE A 200 -15.47 -11.13 12.42
CA PHE A 200 -14.46 -10.51 13.26
C PHE A 200 -15.00 -9.18 13.79
N VAL A 201 -15.11 -9.14 15.08
CA VAL A 201 -15.66 -8.13 15.95
C VAL A 201 -15.26 -6.71 15.55
N GLY A 202 -16.29 -5.87 15.35
CA GLY A 202 -16.17 -4.41 15.40
C GLY A 202 -15.66 -3.77 14.13
N THR A 203 -16.58 -3.44 13.25
CA THR A 203 -16.40 -2.35 12.30
C THR A 203 -15.99 -1.09 13.05
N PRO A 204 -14.87 -0.48 12.71
CA PRO A 204 -14.76 0.94 12.88
C PRO A 204 -15.41 1.60 11.64
N SER A 205 -16.72 1.59 11.59
CA SER A 205 -17.49 2.48 10.73
C SER A 205 -17.33 3.91 11.25
N ASN A 206 -16.26 4.52 11.15
CA ASN A 206 -15.86 5.87 11.50
C ASN A 206 -14.47 5.86 12.11
N ARG A 207 -13.46 5.34 11.42
CA ARG A 207 -12.13 5.89 11.60
C ARG A 207 -12.09 7.21 10.79
N THR A 208 -12.74 8.23 11.32
CA THR A 208 -12.16 9.56 11.27
C THR A 208 -10.74 9.37 11.79
N ASP A 209 -9.78 9.67 10.95
CA ASP A 209 -8.37 9.64 11.30
C ASP A 209 -8.22 10.35 12.66
N PRO A 210 -7.70 9.70 13.72
CA PRO A 210 -7.67 10.29 15.06
C PRO A 210 -6.89 11.60 15.14
N LEU A 211 -6.15 11.95 14.08
CA LEU A 211 -5.36 13.17 13.97
C LEU A 211 -6.09 14.32 13.28
N MET A 212 -7.27 14.10 12.69
CA MET A 212 -8.05 15.17 12.03
C MET A 212 -8.97 15.94 12.99
N ASN A 213 -9.06 15.58 14.26
CA ASN A 213 -9.92 16.21 15.27
C ASN A 213 -9.14 16.87 16.41
N GLN A 214 -7.95 17.39 16.18
CA GLN A 214 -7.29 18.32 17.12
C GLN A 214 -7.31 19.71 16.49
N GLU A 215 -8.39 20.46 16.78
CA GLU A 215 -8.39 21.90 16.80
C GLU A 215 -7.62 22.42 18.01
#